data_548d6858d9a307172c8df2cfd81f00a7
#
_entry.id   548d6858d9a307172c8df2cfd81f00a7
#
_cell.length_a   1.000
_cell.length_b   1.000
_cell.length_c   1.000
_cell.angle_alpha   90.00
_cell.angle_beta   90.00
_cell.angle_gamma   90.00
#
_symmetry.space_group_name_H-M   'P 1'
#
loop_
_entity.id
_entity.type
_entity.pdbx_description
1 polymer ?
#
loop_
_entity_poly.entity_id
_entity_poly.type
_entity_poly.pdbx_seq_one_letter_code
_entity_poly.pdbx_strand_id
1 'polypeptide(L)'
;MHHSRLCAILIDCNTADIDEAALFWARALGRPVDLAHPGSRGDYRMLQTPADEPIVQIQRVPHESRVHLDIESDDIPAEIARLEKLGATVIERLERWVVMQAPTGQRFCVVRVQRPGYPKNANTWA
;
A
#
# COMPACT_ATOMS: atom_id res chain seq x y z
N MET A 1 21.41 8.44 3.66
CA MET A 1 20.16 9.21 3.71
C MET A 1 19.17 8.62 2.72
N HIS A 2 17.94 8.43 3.15
CA HIS A 2 16.87 7.96 2.27
C HIS A 2 15.56 8.62 2.65
N HIS A 3 14.53 8.41 1.81
CA HIS A 3 13.21 9.00 2.03
C HIS A 3 12.16 7.91 2.07
N SER A 4 11.09 8.14 2.84
CA SER A 4 9.90 7.31 2.83
C SER A 4 8.67 8.10 3.24
N ARG A 5 7.50 7.59 2.84
CA ARG A 5 6.19 8.15 3.25
C ARG A 5 5.11 7.10 3.10
N LEU A 6 3.96 7.36 3.70
CA LEU A 6 2.77 6.54 3.46
C LEU A 6 2.42 6.59 1.97
N CYS A 7 2.39 5.43 1.34
CA CYS A 7 2.06 5.29 -0.09
C CYS A 7 0.58 5.04 -0.29
N ALA A 8 0.07 3.98 0.33
CA ALA A 8 -1.26 3.47 0.03
C ALA A 8 -1.92 2.85 1.25
N ILE A 9 -3.24 2.88 1.21
CA ILE A 9 -4.12 2.12 2.09
C ILE A 9 -4.72 1.03 1.21
N LEU A 10 -4.42 -0.24 1.50
CA LEU A 10 -4.95 -1.39 0.80
C LEU A 10 -6.13 -1.94 1.59
N ILE A 11 -7.28 -2.03 0.93
CA ILE A 11 -8.47 -2.64 1.52
C ILE A 11 -8.54 -4.07 0.99
N ASP A 12 -8.13 -5.01 1.83
CA ASP A 12 -8.08 -6.43 1.49
C ASP A 12 -9.44 -7.04 1.69
N CYS A 13 -10.02 -7.57 0.62
CA CYS A 13 -11.38 -8.08 0.61
C CYS A 13 -11.39 -9.58 0.30
N ASN A 14 -11.91 -10.36 1.23
CA ASN A 14 -12.23 -11.76 0.97
C ASN A 14 -13.57 -11.80 0.23
N THR A 15 -13.52 -11.86 -1.09
CA THR A 15 -14.69 -11.78 -1.96
C THR A 15 -14.52 -12.64 -3.18
N ALA A 16 -15.64 -13.11 -3.72
CA ALA A 16 -15.65 -13.79 -5.02
C ALA A 16 -15.63 -12.80 -6.19
N ASP A 17 -16.01 -11.53 -5.97
CA ASP A 17 -16.14 -10.50 -6.98
C ASP A 17 -15.44 -9.20 -6.56
N ILE A 18 -14.25 -8.99 -7.10
CA ILE A 18 -13.44 -7.80 -6.80
C ILE A 18 -14.12 -6.51 -7.29
N ASP A 19 -14.84 -6.57 -8.40
CA ASP A 19 -15.49 -5.37 -8.95
C ASP A 19 -16.64 -4.92 -8.08
N GLU A 20 -17.41 -5.84 -7.51
CA GLU A 20 -18.45 -5.51 -6.54
C GLU A 20 -17.85 -4.89 -5.27
N ALA A 21 -16.77 -5.45 -4.75
CA ALA A 21 -16.08 -4.89 -3.59
C ALA A 21 -15.54 -3.49 -3.89
N ALA A 22 -14.90 -3.30 -5.04
CA ALA A 22 -14.37 -2.00 -5.45
C ALA A 22 -15.49 -0.95 -5.59
N LEU A 23 -16.64 -1.35 -6.14
CA LEU A 23 -17.78 -0.44 -6.29
C LEU A 23 -18.30 0.03 -4.93
N PHE A 24 -18.40 -0.86 -3.96
CA PHE A 24 -18.78 -0.47 -2.59
C PHE A 24 -17.87 0.63 -2.05
N TRP A 25 -16.56 0.38 -2.10
CA TRP A 25 -15.60 1.32 -1.55
C TRP A 25 -15.51 2.63 -2.33
N ALA A 26 -15.65 2.56 -3.66
CA ALA A 26 -15.73 3.75 -4.51
C ALA A 26 -16.90 4.65 -4.09
N ARG A 27 -18.06 4.07 -3.86
CA ARG A 27 -19.25 4.80 -3.41
C ARG A 27 -19.12 5.30 -1.97
N ALA A 28 -18.56 4.47 -1.09
CA ALA A 28 -18.37 4.82 0.32
C ALA A 28 -17.42 6.01 0.48
N LEU A 29 -16.35 6.05 -0.33
CA LEU A 29 -15.32 7.07 -0.23
C LEU A 29 -15.51 8.23 -1.21
N GLY A 30 -16.44 8.13 -2.15
CA GLY A 30 -16.64 9.14 -3.18
C GLY A 30 -15.50 9.22 -4.19
N ARG A 31 -14.83 8.08 -4.46
CA ARG A 31 -13.71 7.98 -5.40
C ARG A 31 -14.03 6.93 -6.46
N PRO A 32 -14.17 7.32 -7.73
CA PRO A 32 -14.48 6.34 -8.79
C PRO A 32 -13.39 5.27 -8.93
N VAL A 33 -13.78 4.09 -9.36
CA VAL A 33 -12.82 3.04 -9.74
C VAL A 33 -12.10 3.48 -11.01
N ASP A 34 -10.78 3.42 -11.00
CA ASP A 34 -9.95 3.76 -12.16
C ASP A 34 -9.50 2.47 -12.87
N LEU A 35 -10.31 1.97 -13.78
CA LEU A 35 -10.03 0.72 -14.50
C LEU A 35 -8.88 0.88 -15.50
N ALA A 36 -8.58 2.09 -15.95
CA ALA A 36 -7.48 2.35 -16.89
C ALA A 36 -6.11 2.37 -16.18
N HIS A 37 -6.09 2.48 -14.86
CA HIS A 37 -4.84 2.52 -14.10
C HIS A 37 -4.15 1.15 -14.13
N PRO A 38 -2.81 1.10 -14.30
CA PRO A 38 -2.07 -0.19 -14.27
C PRO A 38 -2.27 -0.98 -12.97
N GLY A 39 -2.61 -0.32 -11.86
CA GLY A 39 -2.93 -0.96 -10.60
C GLY A 39 -4.30 -1.62 -10.52
N SER A 40 -5.12 -1.51 -11.59
CA SER A 40 -6.44 -2.15 -11.67
C SER A 40 -6.36 -3.42 -12.52
N ARG A 41 -5.63 -4.43 -12.05
CA ARG A 41 -5.40 -5.70 -12.76
C ARG A 41 -5.55 -6.89 -11.82
N GLY A 42 -6.09 -7.99 -12.35
CA GLY A 42 -6.20 -9.23 -11.59
C GLY A 42 -6.97 -9.01 -10.29
N ASP A 43 -6.31 -9.27 -9.17
CA ASP A 43 -6.90 -9.15 -7.84
C ASP A 43 -6.85 -7.74 -7.26
N TYR A 44 -6.56 -6.71 -8.08
CA TYR A 44 -6.43 -5.32 -7.65
C TYR A 44 -7.36 -4.40 -8.41
N ARG A 45 -7.90 -3.40 -7.70
CA ARG A 45 -8.62 -2.28 -8.32
C ARG A 45 -8.16 -0.98 -7.66
N MET A 46 -7.76 -0.02 -8.47
CA MET A 46 -7.33 1.30 -8.04
C MET A 46 -8.52 2.23 -8.00
N LEU A 47 -8.65 3.03 -6.94
CA LEU A 47 -9.57 4.16 -6.91
C LEU A 47 -8.86 5.42 -7.38
N GLN A 48 -9.59 6.35 -8.01
CA GLN A 48 -9.04 7.65 -8.33
C GLN A 48 -8.64 8.36 -7.03
N THR A 49 -7.42 8.88 -6.98
CA THR A 49 -6.87 9.47 -5.76
C THR A 49 -6.33 10.85 -6.07
N PRO A 50 -6.67 11.88 -5.28
CA PRO A 50 -6.02 13.18 -5.39
C PRO A 50 -4.51 13.05 -5.17
N ALA A 51 -3.73 13.85 -5.88
CA ALA A 51 -2.26 13.74 -5.87
C ALA A 51 -1.64 13.98 -4.48
N ASP A 52 -2.33 14.71 -3.61
CA ASP A 52 -1.86 15.06 -2.26
C ASP A 52 -2.33 14.07 -1.19
N GLU A 53 -3.01 12.99 -1.58
CA GLU A 53 -3.50 11.98 -0.65
C GLU A 53 -2.85 10.63 -0.90
N PRO A 54 -2.82 9.73 0.12
CA PRO A 54 -2.41 8.35 -0.10
C PRO A 54 -3.34 7.64 -1.07
N ILE A 55 -2.78 6.72 -1.84
CA ILE A 55 -3.54 5.85 -2.74
C ILE A 55 -4.49 4.99 -1.91
N VAL A 56 -5.71 4.75 -2.44
CA VAL A 56 -6.60 3.71 -1.92
C VAL A 56 -6.77 2.66 -3.01
N GLN A 57 -6.44 1.43 -2.69
CA GLN A 57 -6.49 0.31 -3.61
C GLN A 57 -7.23 -0.85 -2.96
N ILE A 58 -8.04 -1.55 -3.74
CA ILE A 58 -8.81 -2.72 -3.30
C ILE A 58 -8.06 -3.96 -3.77
N GLN A 59 -7.89 -4.92 -2.88
CA GLN A 59 -7.23 -6.19 -3.20
C GLN A 59 -8.14 -7.36 -2.82
N ARG A 60 -8.32 -8.31 -3.74
CA ARG A 60 -8.98 -9.57 -3.40
C ARG A 60 -7.97 -10.50 -2.75
N VAL A 61 -8.35 -11.07 -1.60
CA VAL A 61 -7.47 -11.93 -0.80
C VAL A 61 -8.20 -13.21 -0.39
N PRO A 62 -7.48 -14.32 -0.16
CA PRO A 62 -8.07 -15.56 0.31
C PRO A 62 -8.25 -15.64 1.83
N HIS A 63 -7.62 -14.74 2.56
CA HIS A 63 -7.72 -14.70 4.01
C HIS A 63 -8.85 -13.77 4.46
N GLU A 64 -9.05 -13.61 5.78
CA GLU A 64 -10.03 -12.70 6.34
C GLU A 64 -9.78 -11.27 5.89
N SER A 65 -10.88 -10.53 5.61
CA SER A 65 -10.81 -9.14 5.19
C SER A 65 -10.14 -8.27 6.24
N ARG A 66 -9.26 -7.39 5.80
CA ARG A 66 -8.50 -6.47 6.66
C ARG A 66 -7.98 -5.31 5.83
N VAL A 67 -7.38 -4.34 6.51
CA VAL A 67 -6.70 -3.20 5.85
C VAL A 67 -5.22 -3.29 6.16
N HIS A 68 -4.37 -3.04 5.17
CA HIS A 68 -2.95 -2.88 5.42
C HIS A 68 -2.41 -1.61 4.76
N LEU A 69 -1.27 -1.15 5.22
CA LEU A 69 -0.61 0.04 4.72
C LEU A 69 0.59 -0.34 3.87
N ASP A 70 0.84 0.45 2.82
CA ASP A 70 2.10 0.41 2.09
C ASP A 70 2.90 1.67 2.41
N ILE A 71 4.18 1.49 2.71
CA ILE A 71 5.16 2.57 2.86
C ILE A 71 6.02 2.57 1.60
N GLU A 72 6.10 3.69 0.90
CA GLU A 72 6.99 3.79 -0.25
C GLU A 72 8.34 4.41 0.14
N SER A 73 9.39 3.90 -0.48
CA SER A 73 10.74 4.38 -0.22
C SER A 73 11.60 4.37 -1.49
N ASP A 74 12.53 5.31 -1.55
CA ASP A 74 13.56 5.34 -2.59
C ASP A 74 14.75 4.42 -2.28
N ASP A 75 14.77 3.82 -1.07
CA ASP A 75 15.78 2.85 -0.66
C ASP A 75 15.12 1.81 0.25
N ILE A 76 14.60 0.76 -0.34
CA ILE A 76 13.88 -0.27 0.41
C ILE A 76 14.75 -0.95 1.46
N PRO A 77 16.00 -1.38 1.17
CA PRO A 77 16.85 -1.96 2.21
C PRO A 77 17.09 -1.02 3.41
N ALA A 78 17.33 0.26 3.17
CA ALA A 78 17.54 1.22 4.23
C ALA A 78 16.26 1.44 5.05
N GLU A 79 15.10 1.48 4.40
CA GLU A 79 13.81 1.61 5.09
C GLU A 79 13.52 0.39 5.95
N ILE A 80 13.76 -0.81 5.44
CA ILE A 80 13.60 -2.04 6.22
C ILE A 80 14.48 -1.99 7.47
N ALA A 81 15.75 -1.62 7.31
CA ALA A 81 16.68 -1.53 8.45
C ALA A 81 16.18 -0.52 9.50
N ARG A 82 15.66 0.62 9.06
CA ARG A 82 15.06 1.63 9.95
C ARG A 82 13.87 1.05 10.71
N LEU A 83 12.97 0.37 10.01
CA LEU A 83 11.76 -0.21 10.61
C LEU A 83 12.08 -1.37 11.56
N GLU A 84 13.10 -2.17 11.24
CA GLU A 84 13.56 -3.23 12.14
C GLU A 84 14.07 -2.67 13.47
N LYS A 85 14.76 -1.53 13.44
CA LYS A 85 15.19 -0.83 14.66
C LYS A 85 14.00 -0.35 15.50
N LEU A 86 12.84 -0.10 14.88
CA LEU A 86 11.61 0.26 15.56
C LEU A 86 10.83 -0.95 16.08
N GLY A 87 11.32 -2.17 15.82
CA GLY A 87 10.69 -3.40 16.29
C GLY A 87 9.90 -4.19 15.27
N ALA A 88 9.88 -3.76 14.01
CA ALA A 88 9.24 -4.52 12.95
C ALA A 88 10.10 -5.71 12.53
N THR A 89 9.46 -6.73 11.95
CA THR A 89 10.15 -7.91 11.42
C THR A 89 9.77 -8.14 9.97
N VAL A 90 10.71 -8.68 9.19
CA VAL A 90 10.45 -9.10 7.82
C VAL A 90 9.71 -10.43 7.83
N ILE A 91 8.59 -10.50 7.12
CA ILE A 91 7.80 -11.72 6.97
C ILE A 91 8.15 -12.41 5.65
N GLU A 92 8.18 -11.65 4.55
CA GLU A 92 8.44 -12.20 3.22
C GLU A 92 9.06 -11.14 2.32
N ARG A 93 10.10 -11.53 1.58
CA ARG A 93 10.71 -10.67 0.56
C ARG A 93 10.23 -11.12 -0.81
N LEU A 94 9.52 -10.24 -1.51
CA LEU A 94 9.07 -10.45 -2.87
C LEU A 94 9.93 -9.62 -3.82
N GLU A 95 9.78 -9.83 -5.12
CA GLU A 95 10.63 -9.14 -6.10
C GLU A 95 10.50 -7.62 -6.04
N ARG A 96 9.27 -7.11 -5.85
CA ARG A 96 8.97 -5.67 -5.94
C ARG A 96 8.62 -5.03 -4.61
N TRP A 97 8.37 -5.81 -3.57
CA TRP A 97 8.03 -5.30 -2.25
C TRP A 97 8.41 -6.29 -1.16
N VAL A 98 8.39 -5.82 0.06
CA VAL A 98 8.70 -6.63 1.23
C VAL A 98 7.52 -6.55 2.19
N VAL A 99 7.03 -7.69 2.64
CA VAL A 99 5.99 -7.79 3.67
C VAL A 99 6.66 -7.78 5.02
N MET A 100 6.20 -6.89 5.90
CA MET A 100 6.69 -6.76 7.26
C MET A 100 5.55 -6.92 8.27
N GLN A 101 5.92 -7.12 9.52
CA GLN A 101 4.98 -7.14 10.63
C GLN A 101 5.41 -6.12 11.68
N ALA A 102 4.47 -5.28 12.08
CA ALA A 102 4.66 -4.30 13.15
C ALA A 102 4.77 -5.00 14.52
N PRO A 103 5.36 -4.33 15.54
CA PRO A 103 5.39 -4.88 16.90
C PRO A 103 3.99 -5.23 17.44
N THR A 104 2.95 -4.55 16.96
CA THR A 104 1.56 -4.78 17.36
C THR A 104 0.84 -5.80 16.50
N GLY A 105 1.54 -6.48 15.59
CA GLY A 105 1.03 -7.61 14.83
C GLY A 105 0.47 -7.31 13.45
N GLN A 106 0.26 -6.04 13.09
CA GLN A 106 -0.25 -5.69 11.77
C GLN A 106 0.77 -5.98 10.67
N ARG A 107 0.31 -6.56 9.57
CA ARG A 107 1.11 -6.70 8.36
C ARG A 107 1.06 -5.40 7.56
N PHE A 108 2.18 -5.04 6.98
CA PHE A 108 2.28 -3.91 6.08
C PHE A 108 3.38 -4.18 5.05
N CYS A 109 3.44 -3.38 3.99
CA CYS A 109 4.43 -3.59 2.93
C CYS A 109 5.31 -2.36 2.77
N VAL A 110 6.56 -2.62 2.40
CA VAL A 110 7.50 -1.58 1.94
C VAL A 110 7.62 -1.75 0.43
N VAL A 111 7.32 -0.69 -0.31
CA VAL A 111 7.17 -0.72 -1.77
C VAL A 111 8.03 0.36 -2.42
N ARG A 112 8.21 0.25 -3.74
CA ARG A 112 8.83 1.30 -4.55
C ARG A 112 7.93 2.53 -4.59
N VAL A 113 8.51 3.68 -4.90
CA VAL A 113 7.78 4.94 -5.02
C VAL A 113 6.70 4.83 -6.10
N GLN A 114 5.46 5.18 -5.75
CA GLN A 114 4.30 5.09 -6.63
C GLN A 114 3.51 6.40 -6.72
N ARG A 115 3.48 7.19 -5.62
CA ARG A 115 2.72 8.44 -5.60
C ARG A 115 3.47 9.55 -6.34
N PRO A 116 2.75 10.46 -7.04
CA PRO A 116 3.38 11.58 -7.71
C PRO A 116 4.02 12.57 -6.73
N GLY A 117 4.92 13.41 -7.24
CA GLY A 117 5.55 14.50 -6.47
C GLY A 117 6.66 14.09 -5.53
N TYR A 118 7.02 12.83 -5.49
CA TYR A 118 8.10 12.34 -4.65
C TYR A 118 9.45 13.00 -5.02
N PRO A 119 10.31 13.41 -4.06
CA PRO A 119 10.24 13.15 -2.62
C PRO A 119 9.53 14.26 -1.81
N LYS A 120 8.84 15.18 -2.45
CA LYS A 120 8.08 16.22 -1.76
C LYS A 120 7.06 15.56 -0.82
N ASN A 121 6.97 16.07 0.39
CA ASN A 121 6.13 15.52 1.44
C ASN A 121 6.55 14.12 1.92
N ALA A 122 7.77 13.69 1.60
CA ALA A 122 8.34 12.48 2.18
C ALA A 122 9.21 12.84 3.39
N ASN A 123 9.32 11.89 4.31
CA ASN A 123 10.26 12.02 5.41
C ASN A 123 11.69 11.78 4.91
N THR A 124 12.63 12.51 5.46
CA THR A 124 14.06 12.28 5.20
C THR A 124 14.67 11.62 6.41
N TRP A 125 15.36 10.52 6.20
CA TRP A 125 16.01 9.74 7.25
C TRP A 125 17.51 9.75 7.07
N ALA A 126 18.24 9.98 8.16
CA ALA A 126 19.70 9.99 8.17
C ALA A 126 20.30 8.58 8.02
#